data_cd22d4c6c46a89537a499a14871066bd
#
_entry.id   cd22d4c6c46a89537a499a14871066bd
#
_cell.length_a   1.000
_cell.length_b   1.000
_cell.length_c   1.000
_cell.angle_alpha   90.00
_cell.angle_beta   90.00
_cell.angle_gamma   90.00
#
_symmetry.space_group_name_H-M   'P 1'
#
loop_
_entity.id
_entity.type
_entity.pdbx_description
1 polymer ?
#
loop_
_entity_poly.entity_id
_entity_poly.type
_entity_poly.pdbx_seq_one_letter_code
_entity_poly.pdbx_strand_id
1 'polypeptide(L)'
;IEIINKVLKKHLFNKSEKFIQEVLWRIYWKGWLELRPNVWDDYLINLKTYQQKYKTDKNYLNAVMGNTNIQCFNDWVKELKETNYLHNHARMWFASIWIFTLDLPWELGAEFFLKHLYDGDSASNTLGWRWVAGIQTPGKNYLASEWNIKKFTNNRYEKIKLNESAKPKISN
;
A
#
# COMPACT_ATOMS: atom_id res chain seq x y z
N ILE A 1 -9.88 -9.39 19.27
CA ILE A 1 -10.95 -9.15 20.26
C ILE A 1 -10.37 -8.60 21.57
N GLU A 2 -9.30 -9.17 22.13
CA GLU A 2 -8.70 -8.71 23.40
C GLU A 2 -8.31 -7.23 23.39
N ILE A 3 -7.70 -6.75 22.30
CA ILE A 3 -7.32 -5.33 22.12
C ILE A 3 -8.56 -4.44 22.16
N ILE A 4 -9.63 -4.83 21.47
CA ILE A 4 -10.90 -4.08 21.45
C ILE A 4 -11.47 -3.99 22.88
N ASN A 5 -11.48 -5.09 23.61
CA ASN A 5 -11.95 -5.11 24.99
C ASN A 5 -11.08 -4.23 25.92
N LYS A 6 -9.76 -4.21 25.73
CA LYS A 6 -8.85 -3.32 26.48
C LYS A 6 -9.11 -1.84 26.20
N VAL A 7 -9.40 -1.51 24.93
CA VAL A 7 -9.71 -0.13 24.52
C VAL A 7 -11.06 0.32 25.08
N LEU A 8 -12.09 -0.51 24.96
CA LEU A 8 -13.44 -0.20 25.45
C LEU A 8 -13.53 -0.09 26.98
N LYS A 9 -12.61 -0.71 27.73
CA LYS A 9 -12.51 -0.51 29.19
C LYS A 9 -11.95 0.87 29.57
N LYS A 10 -11.19 1.52 28.68
CA LYS A 10 -10.51 2.79 28.95
C LYS A 10 -11.11 3.99 28.22
N HIS A 11 -11.80 3.76 27.12
CA HIS A 11 -12.30 4.83 26.25
C HIS A 11 -13.75 4.57 25.84
N LEU A 12 -14.50 5.63 25.69
CA LEU A 12 -15.87 5.55 25.14
C LEU A 12 -15.82 5.09 23.67
N PHE A 13 -16.81 4.32 23.26
CA PHE A 13 -16.89 3.75 21.91
C PHE A 13 -16.75 4.82 20.82
N ASN A 14 -17.46 5.94 20.93
CA ASN A 14 -17.43 7.03 19.95
C ASN A 14 -16.04 7.67 19.76
N LYS A 15 -15.17 7.60 20.78
CA LYS A 15 -13.79 8.10 20.70
C LYS A 15 -12.81 7.07 20.14
N SER A 16 -13.18 5.79 20.13
CA SER A 16 -12.32 4.67 19.72
C SER A 16 -12.85 3.93 18.49
N GLU A 17 -13.99 4.35 17.95
CA GLU A 17 -14.67 3.67 16.84
C GLU A 17 -13.76 3.41 15.64
N LYS A 18 -13.04 4.43 15.17
CA LYS A 18 -12.12 4.28 14.03
C LYS A 18 -10.99 3.28 14.30
N PHE A 19 -10.42 3.30 15.50
CA PHE A 19 -9.42 2.32 15.88
C PHE A 19 -9.99 0.89 15.88
N ILE A 20 -11.20 0.73 16.42
CA ILE A 20 -11.90 -0.56 16.43
C ILE A 20 -12.19 -1.03 15.00
N GLN A 21 -12.61 -0.14 14.12
CA GLN A 21 -12.81 -0.44 12.69
C GLN A 21 -11.51 -0.95 12.05
N GLU A 22 -10.37 -0.32 12.28
CA GLU A 22 -9.08 -0.78 11.74
C GLU A 22 -8.69 -2.17 12.24
N VAL A 23 -8.95 -2.48 13.53
CA VAL A 23 -8.74 -3.83 14.07
C VAL A 23 -9.66 -4.84 13.40
N LEU A 24 -10.94 -4.47 13.17
CA LEU A 24 -11.91 -5.34 12.48
C LEU A 24 -11.55 -5.55 11.01
N TRP A 25 -11.07 -4.53 10.32
CA TRP A 25 -10.57 -4.67 8.94
C TRP A 25 -9.42 -5.68 8.86
N ARG A 26 -8.48 -5.66 9.81
CA ARG A 26 -7.39 -6.66 9.86
C ARG A 26 -7.91 -8.08 10.03
N ILE A 27 -8.90 -8.29 10.90
CA ILE A 27 -9.54 -9.58 11.09
C ILE A 27 -10.27 -10.02 9.81
N TYR A 28 -11.02 -9.11 9.20
CA TYR A 28 -11.72 -9.37 7.95
C TYR A 28 -10.76 -9.80 6.82
N TRP A 29 -9.66 -9.06 6.61
CA TRP A 29 -8.68 -9.39 5.56
C TRP A 29 -8.03 -10.75 5.79
N LYS A 30 -7.70 -11.11 7.02
CA LYS A 30 -7.18 -12.45 7.34
C LYS A 30 -8.17 -13.53 6.97
N GLY A 31 -9.40 -13.46 7.46
CA GLY A 31 -10.43 -14.44 7.14
C GLY A 31 -10.76 -14.50 5.65
N TRP A 32 -10.74 -13.34 4.97
CA TRP A 32 -10.97 -13.29 3.53
C TRP A 32 -9.89 -14.06 2.76
N LEU A 33 -8.62 -13.87 3.13
CA LEU A 33 -7.48 -14.55 2.48
C LEU A 33 -7.43 -16.05 2.82
N GLU A 34 -7.73 -16.43 4.07
CA GLU A 34 -7.82 -17.83 4.49
C GLU A 34 -8.86 -18.62 3.68
N LEU A 35 -9.96 -17.99 3.33
CA LEU A 35 -11.00 -18.58 2.47
C LEU A 35 -10.64 -18.61 0.98
N ARG A 36 -9.54 -17.97 0.58
CA ARG A 36 -9.08 -17.83 -0.81
C ARG A 36 -7.58 -18.02 -0.92
N PRO A 37 -7.05 -19.21 -0.55
CA PRO A 37 -5.59 -19.44 -0.50
C PRO A 37 -4.92 -19.26 -1.86
N ASN A 38 -5.60 -19.56 -2.96
CA ASN A 38 -5.10 -19.33 -4.30
C ASN A 38 -4.68 -17.89 -4.58
N VAL A 39 -5.30 -16.90 -3.94
CA VAL A 39 -4.90 -15.49 -4.09
C VAL A 39 -3.51 -15.25 -3.51
N TRP A 40 -3.16 -15.93 -2.43
CA TRP A 40 -1.84 -15.87 -1.84
C TRP A 40 -0.81 -16.64 -2.67
N ASP A 41 -1.19 -17.81 -3.17
CA ASP A 41 -0.32 -18.63 -4.02
C ASP A 41 0.01 -17.90 -5.33
N ASP A 42 -0.98 -17.31 -5.99
CA ASP A 42 -0.80 -16.48 -7.19
C ASP A 42 0.13 -15.29 -6.91
N TYR A 43 -0.05 -14.61 -5.78
CA TYR A 43 0.84 -13.55 -5.37
C TYR A 43 2.29 -14.03 -5.27
N LEU A 44 2.55 -15.16 -4.63
CA LEU A 44 3.91 -15.70 -4.46
C LEU A 44 4.54 -16.14 -5.80
N ILE A 45 3.77 -16.75 -6.69
CA ILE A 45 4.21 -17.15 -8.02
C ILE A 45 4.59 -15.92 -8.86
N ASN A 46 3.71 -14.93 -8.89
CA ASN A 46 3.92 -13.68 -9.61
C ASN A 46 5.11 -12.90 -9.05
N LEU A 47 5.20 -12.81 -7.73
CA LEU A 47 6.30 -12.15 -7.04
C LEU A 47 7.65 -12.75 -7.46
N LYS A 48 7.79 -14.07 -7.42
CA LYS A 48 9.02 -14.77 -7.84
C LYS A 48 9.37 -14.46 -9.30
N THR A 49 8.38 -14.46 -10.17
CA THR A 49 8.55 -14.15 -11.59
C THR A 49 9.01 -12.70 -11.79
N TYR A 50 8.36 -11.74 -11.11
CA TYR A 50 8.72 -10.34 -11.23
C TYR A 50 10.05 -10.01 -10.56
N GLN A 51 10.43 -10.65 -9.48
CA GLN A 51 11.75 -10.49 -8.87
C GLN A 51 12.88 -10.84 -9.85
N GLN A 52 12.71 -11.91 -10.62
CA GLN A 52 13.67 -12.27 -11.66
C GLN A 52 13.68 -11.27 -12.83
N LYS A 53 12.49 -10.93 -13.33
CA LYS A 53 12.33 -10.01 -14.48
C LYS A 53 12.85 -8.62 -14.19
N TYR A 54 12.60 -8.07 -13.00
CA TYR A 54 12.94 -6.70 -12.62
C TYR A 54 14.27 -6.57 -11.88
N LYS A 55 15.04 -7.65 -11.71
CA LYS A 55 16.30 -7.66 -10.96
C LYS A 55 17.29 -6.57 -11.41
N THR A 56 17.34 -6.26 -12.70
CA THR A 56 18.22 -5.24 -13.31
C THR A 56 17.44 -4.06 -13.89
N ASP A 57 16.13 -4.01 -13.67
CA ASP A 57 15.30 -2.93 -14.19
C ASP A 57 15.60 -1.61 -13.47
N LYS A 58 15.99 -0.58 -14.22
CA LYS A 58 16.41 0.72 -13.67
C LYS A 58 15.28 1.44 -12.96
N ASN A 59 14.02 1.35 -13.45
CA ASN A 59 12.88 2.02 -12.83
C ASN A 59 12.58 1.39 -11.47
N TYR A 60 12.59 0.07 -11.39
CA TYR A 60 12.43 -0.66 -10.13
C TYR A 60 13.55 -0.33 -9.14
N LEU A 61 14.81 -0.39 -9.58
CA LEU A 61 15.96 -0.08 -8.72
C LEU A 61 15.89 1.37 -8.20
N ASN A 62 15.57 2.34 -9.05
CA ASN A 62 15.37 3.72 -8.64
C ASN A 62 14.20 3.86 -7.65
N ALA A 63 13.09 3.15 -7.87
CA ALA A 63 11.94 3.18 -6.97
C ALA A 63 12.31 2.66 -5.57
N VAL A 64 12.94 1.49 -5.47
CA VAL A 64 13.33 0.93 -4.16
C VAL A 64 14.43 1.74 -3.47
N MET A 65 15.24 2.50 -4.21
CA MET A 65 16.26 3.40 -3.63
C MET A 65 15.70 4.77 -3.25
N GLY A 66 14.52 5.16 -3.75
CA GLY A 66 13.98 6.51 -3.58
C GLY A 66 14.68 7.53 -4.46
N ASN A 67 15.08 7.14 -5.67
CA ASN A 67 15.79 7.97 -6.66
C ASN A 67 14.94 8.18 -7.92
N THR A 68 13.65 8.40 -7.75
CA THR A 68 12.73 8.70 -8.84
C THR A 68 12.66 10.22 -9.08
N ASN A 69 11.94 10.63 -10.12
CA ASN A 69 11.64 12.04 -10.37
C ASN A 69 10.46 12.56 -9.52
N ILE A 70 9.97 11.79 -8.54
CA ILE A 70 8.82 12.12 -7.70
C ILE A 70 9.30 12.32 -6.25
N GLN A 71 9.51 13.56 -5.86
CA GLN A 71 10.13 13.88 -4.57
C GLN A 71 9.38 13.32 -3.36
N CYS A 72 8.05 13.44 -3.32
CA CYS A 72 7.27 12.90 -2.19
C CYS A 72 7.43 11.39 -2.06
N PHE A 73 7.48 10.66 -3.18
CA PHE A 73 7.73 9.22 -3.18
C PHE A 73 9.11 8.88 -2.62
N ASN A 74 10.15 9.61 -3.04
CA ASN A 74 11.51 9.41 -2.57
C ASN A 74 11.63 9.66 -1.05
N ASP A 75 10.99 10.73 -0.56
CA ASP A 75 10.94 11.05 0.88
C ASP A 75 10.24 9.93 1.67
N TRP A 76 9.14 9.36 1.15
CA TRP A 76 8.46 8.24 1.81
C TRP A 76 9.25 6.93 1.76
N VAL A 77 10.03 6.67 0.71
CA VAL A 77 10.97 5.54 0.70
C VAL A 77 12.00 5.68 1.82
N LYS A 78 12.55 6.89 1.97
CA LYS A 78 13.51 7.20 3.03
C LYS A 78 12.86 7.05 4.41
N GLU A 79 11.71 7.69 4.64
CA GLU A 79 10.96 7.60 5.90
C GLU A 79 10.68 6.15 6.28
N LEU A 80 10.17 5.35 5.31
CA LEU A 80 9.87 3.94 5.53
C LEU A 80 11.11 3.13 5.95
N LYS A 81 12.26 3.36 5.32
CA LYS A 81 13.51 2.66 5.64
C LYS A 81 14.12 3.09 6.98
N GLU A 82 13.95 4.34 7.37
CA GLU A 82 14.50 4.90 8.60
C GLU A 82 13.61 4.62 9.81
N THR A 83 12.29 4.67 9.63
CA THR A 83 11.33 4.57 10.75
C THR A 83 10.55 3.27 10.81
N ASN A 84 10.59 2.49 9.74
CA ASN A 84 9.76 1.28 9.52
C ASN A 84 8.26 1.54 9.62
N TYR A 85 7.85 2.78 9.34
CA TYR A 85 6.46 3.21 9.41
C TYR A 85 6.15 4.24 8.32
N LEU A 86 4.92 4.23 7.84
CA LEU A 86 4.31 5.29 7.04
C LEU A 86 2.88 5.53 7.52
N HIS A 87 2.47 6.78 7.55
CA HIS A 87 1.07 7.13 7.79
C HIS A 87 0.16 6.52 6.71
N ASN A 88 -1.06 6.14 7.08
CA ASN A 88 -1.99 5.42 6.18
C ASN A 88 -2.20 6.11 4.82
N HIS A 89 -2.39 7.43 4.78
CA HIS A 89 -2.51 8.16 3.51
C HIS A 89 -1.24 8.02 2.66
N ALA A 90 -0.05 8.12 3.26
CA ALA A 90 1.20 7.96 2.53
C ALA A 90 1.35 6.56 1.95
N ARG A 91 0.88 5.52 2.65
CA ARG A 91 0.87 4.13 2.12
C ARG A 91 0.01 4.01 0.87
N MET A 92 -1.17 4.63 0.86
CA MET A 92 -2.08 4.60 -0.29
C MET A 92 -1.51 5.38 -1.49
N TRP A 93 -0.95 6.57 -1.26
CA TRP A 93 -0.29 7.37 -2.30
C TRP A 93 0.93 6.65 -2.85
N PHE A 94 1.76 6.08 -1.98
CA PHE A 94 2.94 5.30 -2.36
C PHE A 94 2.55 4.15 -3.29
N ALA A 95 1.57 3.33 -2.89
CA ALA A 95 1.11 2.20 -3.70
C ALA A 95 0.54 2.66 -5.04
N SER A 96 -0.24 3.73 -5.07
CA SER A 96 -0.79 4.29 -6.31
C SER A 96 0.30 4.81 -7.24
N ILE A 97 1.29 5.53 -6.72
CA ILE A 97 2.44 6.02 -7.51
C ILE A 97 3.25 4.85 -8.06
N TRP A 98 3.55 3.87 -7.22
CA TRP A 98 4.27 2.65 -7.62
C TRP A 98 3.59 1.95 -8.79
N ILE A 99 2.28 1.68 -8.67
CA ILE A 99 1.52 0.89 -9.64
C ILE A 99 1.24 1.67 -10.93
N PHE A 100 0.82 2.92 -10.82
CA PHE A 100 0.22 3.65 -11.94
C PHE A 100 1.11 4.73 -12.53
N THR A 101 2.00 5.35 -11.75
CA THR A 101 2.89 6.38 -12.26
C THR A 101 4.25 5.81 -12.64
N LEU A 102 4.81 4.92 -11.82
CA LEU A 102 6.06 4.22 -12.12
C LEU A 102 5.85 2.95 -12.93
N ASP A 103 4.60 2.53 -13.12
CA ASP A 103 4.16 1.34 -13.85
C ASP A 103 4.91 0.06 -13.43
N LEU A 104 5.06 -0.13 -12.13
CA LEU A 104 5.71 -1.29 -11.54
C LEU A 104 4.69 -2.33 -11.03
N PRO A 105 5.02 -3.62 -11.06
CA PRO A 105 4.16 -4.67 -10.51
C PRO A 105 3.83 -4.41 -9.05
N TRP A 106 2.55 -4.53 -8.70
CA TRP A 106 2.08 -4.32 -7.33
C TRP A 106 2.66 -5.33 -6.34
N GLU A 107 2.97 -6.53 -6.81
CA GLU A 107 3.56 -7.60 -6.00
C GLU A 107 4.93 -7.21 -5.44
N LEU A 108 5.76 -6.56 -6.25
CA LEU A 108 7.07 -6.05 -5.82
C LEU A 108 6.92 -4.93 -4.78
N GLY A 109 5.92 -4.07 -4.92
CA GLY A 109 5.64 -3.02 -3.95
C GLY A 109 5.09 -3.57 -2.65
N ALA A 110 4.19 -4.57 -2.73
CA ALA A 110 3.67 -5.27 -1.56
C ALA A 110 4.79 -5.97 -0.76
N GLU A 111 5.73 -6.62 -1.45
CA GLU A 111 6.90 -7.20 -0.80
C GLU A 111 7.80 -6.14 -0.17
N PHE A 112 8.02 -5.02 -0.85
CA PHE A 112 8.79 -3.90 -0.32
C PHE A 112 8.20 -3.40 1.01
N PHE A 113 6.88 -3.28 1.11
CA PHE A 113 6.21 -2.93 2.35
C PHE A 113 6.35 -4.00 3.44
N LEU A 114 6.17 -5.28 3.11
CA LEU A 114 6.34 -6.36 4.07
C LEU A 114 7.75 -6.43 4.67
N LYS A 115 8.76 -6.06 3.89
CA LYS A 115 10.17 -6.04 4.36
C LYS A 115 10.46 -4.88 5.28
N HIS A 116 9.76 -3.76 5.14
CA HIS A 116 10.12 -2.53 5.84
C HIS A 116 9.13 -2.10 6.92
N LEU A 117 7.85 -2.46 6.84
CA LEU A 117 6.85 -2.05 7.83
C LEU A 117 6.89 -2.95 9.07
N TYR A 118 7.04 -2.37 10.26
CA TYR A 118 6.91 -3.10 11.52
C TYR A 118 5.52 -3.70 11.75
N ASP A 119 4.49 -3.04 11.27
CA ASP A 119 3.10 -3.50 11.34
C ASP A 119 2.66 -4.29 10.10
N GLY A 120 3.60 -4.72 9.28
CA GLY A 120 3.36 -5.51 8.07
C GLY A 120 2.62 -6.82 8.40
N ASP A 121 1.42 -6.97 7.87
CA ASP A 121 0.60 -8.17 7.97
C ASP A 121 0.33 -8.70 6.57
N SER A 122 0.63 -9.97 6.34
CA SER A 122 0.58 -10.58 4.99
C SER A 122 -0.77 -10.37 4.31
N ALA A 123 -1.88 -10.59 5.03
CA ALA A 123 -3.22 -10.45 4.45
C ALA A 123 -3.57 -8.98 4.19
N SER A 124 -3.48 -8.13 5.22
CA SER A 124 -3.84 -6.72 5.10
C SER A 124 -2.99 -6.00 4.05
N ASN A 125 -1.69 -6.29 4.01
CA ASN A 125 -0.78 -5.67 3.06
C ASN A 125 -1.08 -6.12 1.63
N THR A 126 -1.14 -7.43 1.37
CA THR A 126 -1.40 -7.95 0.02
C THR A 126 -2.76 -7.49 -0.51
N LEU A 127 -3.81 -7.59 0.30
CA LEU A 127 -5.15 -7.19 -0.13
C LEU A 127 -5.30 -5.67 -0.23
N GLY A 128 -4.58 -4.90 0.60
CA GLY A 128 -4.50 -3.44 0.48
C GLY A 128 -3.85 -2.99 -0.84
N TRP A 129 -2.74 -3.61 -1.26
CA TRP A 129 -2.13 -3.36 -2.56
C TRP A 129 -3.01 -3.75 -3.72
N ARG A 130 -3.71 -4.91 -3.63
CA ARG A 130 -4.71 -5.35 -4.62
C ARG A 130 -5.90 -4.37 -4.69
N TRP A 131 -6.29 -3.79 -3.57
CA TRP A 131 -7.36 -2.79 -3.53
C TRP A 131 -6.94 -1.51 -4.26
N VAL A 132 -5.73 -0.97 -3.99
CA VAL A 132 -5.20 0.18 -4.72
C VAL A 132 -5.12 -0.11 -6.22
N ALA A 133 -4.67 -1.29 -6.61
CA ALA A 133 -4.57 -1.73 -8.01
C ALA A 133 -5.94 -1.88 -8.72
N GLY A 134 -7.05 -1.93 -7.98
CA GLY A 134 -8.39 -2.17 -8.54
C GLY A 134 -8.71 -3.63 -8.82
N ILE A 135 -7.90 -4.56 -8.31
CA ILE A 135 -8.07 -6.02 -8.47
C ILE A 135 -8.98 -6.58 -7.38
N GLN A 136 -8.91 -6.05 -6.16
CA GLN A 136 -9.68 -6.52 -5.01
C GLN A 136 -11.17 -6.18 -5.13
N THR A 137 -11.47 -5.02 -5.67
CA THR A 137 -12.83 -4.60 -6.03
C THR A 137 -12.82 -4.25 -7.52
N PRO A 138 -13.31 -5.13 -8.39
CA PRO A 138 -13.25 -4.92 -9.83
C PRO A 138 -13.79 -3.55 -10.26
N GLY A 139 -13.02 -2.86 -11.09
CA GLY A 139 -13.39 -1.56 -11.65
C GLY A 139 -13.18 -0.37 -10.72
N LYS A 140 -12.68 -0.57 -9.48
CA LYS A 140 -12.41 0.51 -8.52
C LYS A 140 -10.96 0.48 -8.08
N ASN A 141 -10.14 1.36 -8.63
CA ASN A 141 -8.76 1.58 -8.18
C ASN A 141 -8.66 2.88 -7.39
N TYR A 142 -7.60 3.00 -6.61
CA TYR A 142 -7.28 4.25 -5.91
C TYR A 142 -6.16 4.97 -6.66
N LEU A 143 -6.40 6.22 -7.03
CA LEU A 143 -5.40 7.07 -7.68
C LEU A 143 -4.98 8.19 -6.75
N ALA A 144 -3.68 8.29 -6.51
CA ALA A 144 -3.10 9.45 -5.86
C ALA A 144 -3.25 10.68 -6.77
N SER A 145 -3.65 11.82 -6.20
CA SER A 145 -3.71 13.09 -6.92
C SER A 145 -2.81 14.13 -6.29
N GLU A 146 -2.24 15.00 -7.11
CA GLU A 146 -1.41 16.11 -6.64
C GLU A 146 -2.16 16.96 -5.62
N TRP A 147 -3.42 17.31 -5.91
CA TRP A 147 -4.25 18.10 -5.01
C TRP A 147 -4.38 17.47 -3.62
N ASN A 148 -4.61 16.16 -3.55
CA ASN A 148 -4.78 15.46 -2.28
C ASN A 148 -3.47 15.41 -1.48
N ILE A 149 -2.37 15.07 -2.14
CA ILE A 149 -1.04 15.07 -1.53
C ILE A 149 -0.70 16.47 -1.01
N LYS A 150 -0.82 17.50 -1.85
CA LYS A 150 -0.56 18.89 -1.48
C LYS A 150 -1.37 19.30 -0.25
N LYS A 151 -2.68 19.04 -0.25
CA LYS A 151 -3.58 19.40 0.85
C LYS A 151 -3.18 18.77 2.19
N PHE A 152 -2.89 17.47 2.21
CA PHE A 152 -2.61 16.73 3.44
C PHE A 152 -1.14 16.73 3.85
N THR A 153 -0.25 17.37 3.09
CA THR A 153 1.15 17.59 3.42
C THR A 153 1.46 19.08 3.69
N ASN A 154 0.44 19.88 3.96
CA ASN A 154 0.58 21.33 4.20
C ASN A 154 1.35 22.04 3.09
N ASN A 155 1.04 21.74 1.83
CA ASN A 155 1.69 22.25 0.63
C ASN A 155 3.20 21.92 0.51
N ARG A 156 3.69 20.92 1.25
CA ARG A 156 5.10 20.49 1.17
C ARG A 156 5.48 19.99 -0.22
N TYR A 157 4.53 19.32 -0.89
CA TYR A 157 4.72 18.77 -2.22
C TYR A 157 3.73 19.38 -3.20
N GLU A 158 4.25 19.93 -4.29
CA GLU A 158 3.48 20.53 -5.38
C GLU A 158 4.17 20.29 -6.72
N LYS A 159 3.43 20.50 -7.81
CA LYS A 159 3.90 20.25 -9.19
C LYS A 159 4.34 18.81 -9.44
N ILE A 160 3.64 17.87 -8.81
CA ILE A 160 3.89 16.43 -8.92
C ILE A 160 3.17 15.91 -10.17
N LYS A 161 3.90 15.31 -11.10
CA LYS A 161 3.30 14.67 -12.27
C LYS A 161 2.91 13.24 -11.93
N LEU A 162 1.62 12.97 -11.76
CA LEU A 162 1.04 11.67 -11.47
C LEU A 162 0.13 11.20 -12.58
N ASN A 163 -0.03 9.88 -12.72
CA ASN A 163 -1.04 9.29 -13.58
C ASN A 163 -2.39 9.23 -12.84
N GLU A 164 -3.16 10.33 -12.93
CA GLU A 164 -4.45 10.48 -12.26
C GLU A 164 -5.63 9.91 -13.05
N SER A 165 -5.40 9.31 -14.22
CA SER A 165 -6.43 8.75 -15.09
C SER A 165 -6.23 7.27 -15.43
N ALA A 166 -5.36 6.59 -14.69
CA ALA A 166 -5.06 5.18 -14.92
C ALA A 166 -6.28 4.28 -14.68
N LYS A 167 -6.42 3.26 -15.52
CA LYS A 167 -7.44 2.23 -15.35
C LYS A 167 -6.99 1.18 -14.32
N PRO A 168 -7.96 0.49 -13.66
CA PRO A 168 -7.65 -0.64 -12.80
C PRO A 168 -6.78 -1.68 -13.52
N LYS A 169 -5.87 -2.31 -12.79
CA LYS A 169 -5.12 -3.47 -13.31
C LYS A 169 -6.07 -4.66 -13.43
N ILE A 170 -5.81 -5.52 -14.40
CA ILE A 170 -6.58 -6.75 -14.59
C ILE A 170 -5.91 -7.85 -13.78
N SER A 171 -6.70 -8.64 -13.05
CA SER A 171 -6.23 -9.89 -12.44
C SER A 171 -6.07 -10.91 -13.56
N ASN A 172 -4.86 -11.39 -13.77
CA ASN A 172 -4.63 -12.55 -14.63
C ASN A 172 -5.07 -13.80 -13.91
#